data_829752c07eb9942687c82515cf2cc162
#
_entry.id   829752c07eb9942687c82515cf2cc162
#
_cell.length_a   1.000
_cell.length_b   1.000
_cell.length_c   1.000
_cell.angle_alpha   90.00
_cell.angle_beta   90.00
_cell.angle_gamma   90.00
#
_symmetry.space_group_name_H-M   'P 1'
#
loop_
_entity.id
_entity.type
_entity.pdbx_description
1 polymer ?
#
loop_
_entity_poly.entity_id
_entity_poly.type
_entity_poly.pdbx_seq_one_letter_code
_entity_poly.pdbx_strand_id
1 'polypeptide(L)'
;AQGGQIVAFLKDHSKRDAKIKADYPPYPVQTVKFTFTGADFTECEEWLTAKFKEIAAAEKLPDDELPICTPEERFNSGDKFAVMRKGRKTALRVLDTMEEAEQWKAENGGDEIVIRPGEDKKCLDYCAACEFCSYYKEKVVPNSERK
;
A
#
# COMPACT_ATOMS: atom_id res chain seq x y z
N ALA A 1 -11.36 6.22 -29.03
CA ALA A 1 -12.49 6.27 -28.08
C ALA A 1 -12.40 7.56 -27.29
N GLN A 2 -13.53 8.25 -27.11
CA GLN A 2 -13.55 9.53 -26.36
C GLN A 2 -13.97 9.34 -24.91
N GLY A 3 -14.14 8.10 -24.46
CA GLY A 3 -14.53 7.78 -23.10
C GLY A 3 -14.75 6.28 -22.88
N GLY A 4 -15.20 5.94 -21.69
CA GLY A 4 -15.48 4.59 -21.28
C GLY A 4 -16.49 4.53 -20.15
N GLN A 5 -16.75 3.32 -19.70
CA GLN A 5 -17.53 3.11 -18.47
C GLN A 5 -16.95 1.99 -17.67
N ILE A 6 -17.01 2.13 -16.35
CA ILE A 6 -16.68 1.08 -15.38
C ILE A 6 -18.00 0.57 -14.81
N VAL A 7 -18.22 -0.72 -14.86
CA VAL A 7 -19.35 -1.39 -14.21
C VAL A 7 -18.81 -2.16 -13.01
N ALA A 8 -19.15 -1.70 -11.81
CA ALA A 8 -18.74 -2.31 -10.56
C ALA A 8 -19.86 -3.19 -10.00
N PHE A 9 -19.52 -4.42 -9.67
CA PHE A 9 -20.40 -5.37 -8.96
C PHE A 9 -20.01 -5.40 -7.48
N LEU A 10 -20.87 -4.86 -6.62
CA LEU A 10 -20.65 -4.80 -5.17
C LEU A 10 -21.04 -6.13 -4.54
N LYS A 11 -20.08 -7.02 -4.34
CA LYS A 11 -20.30 -8.39 -3.85
C LYS A 11 -21.00 -8.43 -2.50
N ASP A 12 -20.63 -7.52 -1.59
CA ASP A 12 -21.17 -7.46 -0.23
C ASP A 12 -22.22 -6.35 -0.06
N HIS A 13 -23.00 -6.06 -1.12
CA HIS A 13 -24.02 -5.01 -1.08
C HIS A 13 -25.14 -5.34 -0.07
N SER A 14 -25.36 -4.41 0.87
CA SER A 14 -26.39 -4.50 1.89
C SER A 14 -27.65 -3.74 1.49
N LYS A 15 -28.75 -4.45 1.26
CA LYS A 15 -30.07 -3.84 0.99
C LYS A 15 -30.58 -2.99 2.17
N ARG A 16 -30.17 -3.32 3.41
CA ARG A 16 -30.50 -2.55 4.60
C ARG A 16 -29.77 -1.21 4.61
N ASP A 17 -28.46 -1.22 4.37
CA ASP A 17 -27.65 0.00 4.37
C ASP A 17 -28.05 0.94 3.23
N ALA A 18 -28.41 0.41 2.07
CA ALA A 18 -28.94 1.17 0.94
C ALA A 18 -30.25 1.92 1.25
N LYS A 19 -31.01 1.50 2.27
CA LYS A 19 -32.22 2.19 2.71
C LYS A 19 -31.97 3.23 3.81
N ILE A 20 -30.88 3.09 4.55
CA ILE A 20 -30.65 3.88 5.78
C ILE A 20 -29.57 4.94 5.57
N LYS A 21 -28.54 4.63 4.75
CA LYS A 21 -27.38 5.50 4.54
C LYS A 21 -27.49 6.20 3.18
N ALA A 22 -27.54 7.52 3.18
CA ALA A 22 -27.69 8.33 1.96
C ALA A 22 -26.48 8.23 0.99
N ASP A 23 -25.30 7.96 1.51
CA ASP A 23 -24.05 7.81 0.78
C ASP A 23 -23.75 6.37 0.34
N TYR A 24 -24.62 5.40 0.74
CA TYR A 24 -24.44 4.01 0.34
C TYR A 24 -25.10 3.72 -1.02
N PRO A 25 -24.43 2.97 -1.92
CA PRO A 25 -24.95 2.67 -3.25
C PRO A 25 -26.34 2.03 -3.21
N PRO A 26 -27.36 2.57 -3.94
CA PRO A 26 -28.73 2.05 -3.87
C PRO A 26 -28.87 0.65 -4.51
N TYR A 27 -28.00 0.32 -5.45
CA TYR A 27 -28.01 -0.96 -6.17
C TYR A 27 -26.66 -1.66 -6.11
N PRO A 28 -26.63 -3.01 -6.18
CA PRO A 28 -25.39 -3.80 -6.16
C PRO A 28 -24.54 -3.62 -7.42
N VAL A 29 -25.11 -3.07 -8.48
CA VAL A 29 -24.40 -2.74 -9.72
C VAL A 29 -24.34 -1.23 -9.85
N GLN A 30 -23.13 -0.70 -9.98
CA GLN A 30 -22.85 0.72 -10.17
C GLN A 30 -22.15 0.93 -11.50
N THR A 31 -22.51 1.96 -12.21
CA THR A 31 -21.87 2.35 -13.48
C THR A 31 -21.35 3.77 -13.39
N VAL A 32 -20.05 3.93 -13.60
CA VAL A 32 -19.39 5.23 -13.74
C VAL A 32 -19.01 5.42 -15.18
N LYS A 33 -19.49 6.49 -15.79
CA LYS A 33 -19.12 6.91 -17.16
C LYS A 33 -18.11 8.04 -17.08
N PHE A 34 -17.13 8.02 -17.96
CA PHE A 34 -16.11 9.05 -18.07
C PHE A 34 -15.80 9.33 -19.54
N THR A 35 -15.33 10.54 -19.80
CA THR A 35 -14.88 10.98 -21.11
C THR A 35 -13.46 11.47 -21.02
N PHE A 36 -12.66 11.22 -22.05
CA PHE A 36 -11.31 11.73 -22.15
C PHE A 36 -11.32 13.06 -22.92
N THR A 37 -10.58 14.02 -22.41
CA THR A 37 -10.32 15.32 -23.05
C THR A 37 -8.99 15.28 -23.81
N GLY A 38 -8.71 16.32 -24.60
CA GLY A 38 -7.38 16.46 -25.21
C GLY A 38 -6.26 16.57 -24.17
N ALA A 39 -6.52 17.18 -23.02
CA ALA A 39 -5.56 17.29 -21.93
C ALA A 39 -5.20 15.92 -21.34
N ASP A 40 -6.16 15.03 -21.14
CA ASP A 40 -5.92 13.69 -20.61
C ASP A 40 -5.01 12.88 -21.55
N PHE A 41 -5.16 13.04 -22.87
CA PHE A 41 -4.28 12.38 -23.84
C PHE A 41 -2.87 12.96 -23.78
N THR A 42 -2.73 14.28 -23.70
CA THR A 42 -1.40 14.92 -23.61
C THR A 42 -0.69 14.49 -22.34
N GLU A 43 -1.36 14.50 -21.20
CA GLU A 43 -0.79 14.03 -19.92
C GLU A 43 -0.35 12.56 -20.00
N CYS A 44 -1.17 11.71 -20.62
CA CYS A 44 -0.82 10.30 -20.81
C CYS A 44 0.43 10.12 -21.71
N GLU A 45 0.53 10.88 -22.81
CA GLU A 45 1.69 10.84 -23.70
C GLU A 45 2.97 11.35 -23.02
N GLU A 46 2.87 12.42 -22.25
CA GLU A 46 3.99 12.96 -21.47
C GLU A 46 4.46 11.94 -20.41
N TRP A 47 3.51 11.34 -19.68
CA TRP A 47 3.81 10.31 -18.70
C TRP A 47 4.48 9.09 -19.32
N LEU A 48 3.94 8.56 -20.44
CA LEU A 48 4.54 7.44 -21.15
C LEU A 48 5.96 7.77 -21.64
N THR A 49 6.13 8.96 -22.22
CA THR A 49 7.44 9.40 -22.71
C THR A 49 8.48 9.50 -21.57
N ALA A 50 8.07 10.01 -20.42
CA ALA A 50 8.93 10.06 -19.23
C ALA A 50 9.29 8.65 -18.75
N LYS A 51 8.33 7.74 -18.66
CA LYS A 51 8.58 6.35 -18.26
C LYS A 51 9.51 5.58 -19.20
N PHE A 52 9.36 5.75 -20.50
CA PHE A 52 10.29 5.14 -21.45
C PHE A 52 11.70 5.67 -21.32
N LYS A 53 11.88 6.97 -21.04
CA LYS A 53 13.21 7.56 -20.77
C LYS A 53 13.81 6.99 -19.46
N GLU A 54 13.02 6.85 -18.41
CA GLU A 54 13.46 6.25 -17.15
C GLU A 54 13.91 4.79 -17.37
N ILE A 55 13.13 3.98 -18.09
CA ILE A 55 13.47 2.59 -18.41
C ILE A 55 14.78 2.53 -19.21
N ALA A 56 14.91 3.32 -20.28
CA ALA A 56 16.12 3.36 -21.10
C ALA A 56 17.36 3.83 -20.35
N ALA A 57 17.19 4.65 -19.30
CA ALA A 57 18.27 5.03 -18.41
C ALA A 57 18.63 3.89 -17.45
N ALA A 58 17.62 3.24 -16.86
CA ALA A 58 17.81 2.13 -15.92
C ALA A 58 18.47 0.90 -16.57
N GLU A 59 18.17 0.60 -17.83
CA GLU A 59 18.80 -0.51 -18.58
C GLU A 59 20.34 -0.40 -18.68
N LYS A 60 20.89 0.78 -18.42
CA LYS A 60 22.34 1.03 -18.46
C LYS A 60 23.02 0.94 -17.11
N LEU A 61 22.23 0.81 -16.06
CA LEU A 61 22.72 0.74 -14.68
C LEU A 61 23.03 -0.71 -14.29
N PRO A 62 24.03 -0.94 -13.43
CA PRO A 62 24.21 -2.23 -12.79
C PRO A 62 23.06 -2.51 -11.80
N ASP A 63 22.82 -3.78 -11.46
CA ASP A 63 21.67 -4.22 -10.65
C ASP A 63 21.58 -3.57 -9.27
N ASP A 64 22.70 -3.22 -8.67
CA ASP A 64 22.80 -2.58 -7.35
C ASP A 64 22.52 -1.05 -7.39
N GLU A 65 22.55 -0.44 -8.57
CA GLU A 65 22.20 0.96 -8.78
C GLU A 65 20.79 1.16 -9.32
N LEU A 66 20.04 0.07 -9.58
CA LEU A 66 18.68 0.18 -10.06
C LEU A 66 17.76 0.85 -9.04
N PRO A 67 16.81 1.70 -9.49
CA PRO A 67 15.85 2.35 -8.60
C PRO A 67 15.03 1.32 -7.82
N ILE A 68 14.97 1.50 -6.50
CA ILE A 68 14.14 0.65 -5.64
C ILE A 68 12.68 1.12 -5.72
N CYS A 69 11.74 0.19 -5.81
CA CYS A 69 10.31 0.49 -5.75
C CYS A 69 9.97 1.29 -4.49
N THR A 70 9.02 2.22 -4.60
CA THR A 70 8.52 2.99 -3.45
C THR A 70 7.79 2.08 -2.44
N PRO A 71 7.59 2.50 -1.19
CA PRO A 71 6.80 1.72 -0.22
C PRO A 71 5.40 1.40 -0.72
N GLU A 72 4.75 2.33 -1.43
CA GLU A 72 3.42 2.13 -2.03
C GLU A 72 3.46 1.05 -3.12
N GLU A 73 4.45 1.09 -4.00
CA GLU A 73 4.64 0.09 -5.05
C GLU A 73 4.95 -1.30 -4.49
N ARG A 74 5.60 -1.38 -3.33
CA ARG A 74 5.87 -2.63 -2.62
C ARG A 74 4.68 -3.13 -1.79
N PHE A 75 3.58 -2.38 -1.71
CA PHE A 75 2.44 -2.64 -0.82
C PHE A 75 2.90 -2.77 0.64
N ASN A 76 3.80 -1.86 1.05
CA ASN A 76 4.30 -1.83 2.41
C ASN A 76 3.17 -1.51 3.38
N SER A 77 3.01 -2.33 4.42
CA SER A 77 1.92 -2.18 5.39
C SER A 77 2.11 -1.03 6.39
N GLY A 78 3.24 -0.32 6.30
CA GLY A 78 3.66 0.68 7.27
C GLY A 78 4.11 0.07 8.60
N ASP A 79 4.92 0.81 9.33
CA ASP A 79 5.34 0.41 10.66
C ASP A 79 4.16 0.45 11.64
N LYS A 80 4.17 -0.44 12.62
CA LYS A 80 3.19 -0.49 13.71
C LYS A 80 3.89 -0.31 15.04
N PHE A 81 3.24 0.43 15.93
CA PHE A 81 3.77 0.79 17.24
C PHE A 81 2.98 0.04 18.31
N ALA A 82 3.61 -0.98 18.88
CA ALA A 82 2.98 -1.85 19.86
C ALA A 82 3.32 -1.39 21.28
N VAL A 83 2.33 -0.91 22.02
CA VAL A 83 2.48 -0.59 23.44
C VAL A 83 2.49 -1.90 24.23
N MET A 84 3.60 -2.16 24.93
CA MET A 84 3.86 -3.38 25.66
C MET A 84 3.86 -3.15 27.18
N ARG A 85 3.59 -4.22 27.92
CA ARG A 85 3.80 -4.25 29.37
C ARG A 85 4.86 -5.32 29.71
N LYS A 86 5.79 -4.97 30.57
CA LYS A 86 6.86 -5.86 31.02
C LYS A 86 6.32 -7.22 31.47
N GLY A 87 6.89 -8.28 30.90
CA GLY A 87 6.46 -9.66 31.18
C GLY A 87 5.28 -10.18 30.39
N ARG A 88 4.64 -9.36 29.52
CA ARG A 88 3.60 -9.82 28.58
C ARG A 88 4.16 -10.04 27.20
N LYS A 89 3.75 -11.14 26.55
CA LYS A 89 4.09 -11.43 25.15
C LYS A 89 3.18 -10.72 24.16
N THR A 90 1.99 -10.30 24.59
CA THR A 90 0.99 -9.64 23.71
C THR A 90 0.97 -8.14 23.98
N ALA A 91 0.86 -7.34 22.93
CA ALA A 91 0.69 -5.91 23.03
C ALA A 91 -0.62 -5.54 23.75
N LEU A 92 -0.60 -4.46 24.51
CA LEU A 92 -1.81 -3.85 25.09
C LEU A 92 -2.63 -3.19 23.97
N ARG A 93 -1.93 -2.46 23.10
CA ARG A 93 -2.49 -1.81 21.91
C ARG A 93 -1.44 -1.74 20.81
N VAL A 94 -1.89 -1.77 19.56
CA VAL A 94 -1.06 -1.55 18.36
C VAL A 94 -1.66 -0.35 17.62
N LEU A 95 -0.82 0.59 17.26
CA LEU A 95 -1.18 1.88 16.68
C LEU A 95 -0.36 2.14 15.42
N ASP A 96 -0.81 3.10 14.62
CA ASP A 96 -0.25 3.37 13.30
C ASP A 96 0.86 4.44 13.33
N THR A 97 0.90 5.26 14.37
CA THR A 97 1.92 6.29 14.55
C THR A 97 2.57 6.21 15.93
N MET A 98 3.78 6.75 16.05
CA MET A 98 4.50 6.82 17.33
C MET A 98 3.79 7.76 18.29
N GLU A 99 3.29 8.89 17.79
CA GLU A 99 2.59 9.90 18.57
C GLU A 99 1.34 9.33 19.24
N GLU A 100 0.53 8.58 18.47
CA GLU A 100 -0.65 7.89 19.01
C GLU A 100 -0.26 6.86 20.08
N ALA A 101 0.86 6.14 19.87
CA ALA A 101 1.33 5.14 20.80
C ALA A 101 1.84 5.77 22.10
N GLU A 102 2.53 6.89 22.04
CA GLU A 102 2.97 7.66 23.22
C GLU A 102 1.78 8.24 23.99
N GLN A 103 0.82 8.85 23.28
CA GLN A 103 -0.39 9.36 23.89
C GLN A 103 -1.17 8.25 24.59
N TRP A 104 -1.43 7.14 23.87
CA TRP A 104 -2.16 6.01 24.45
C TRP A 104 -1.46 5.40 25.66
N LYS A 105 -0.13 5.28 25.60
CA LYS A 105 0.70 4.81 26.70
C LYS A 105 0.59 5.72 27.92
N ALA A 106 0.59 7.04 27.72
CA ALA A 106 0.45 8.02 28.81
C ALA A 106 -0.93 7.92 29.48
N GLU A 107 -2.00 7.71 28.70
CA GLU A 107 -3.38 7.66 29.21
C GLU A 107 -3.74 6.31 29.86
N ASN A 108 -3.25 5.20 29.30
CA ASN A 108 -3.70 3.85 29.65
C ASN A 108 -2.61 2.99 30.32
N GLY A 109 -1.39 3.50 30.38
CA GLY A 109 -0.24 2.79 30.91
C GLY A 109 0.41 1.83 29.89
N GLY A 110 1.60 1.42 30.21
CA GLY A 110 2.49 0.57 29.41
C GLY A 110 3.93 0.89 29.77
N ASP A 111 4.84 -0.06 29.54
CA ASP A 111 6.23 0.14 29.92
C ASP A 111 7.09 0.59 28.73
N GLU A 112 6.83 0.01 27.57
CA GLU A 112 7.63 0.26 26.35
C GLU A 112 6.76 0.30 25.10
N ILE A 113 7.29 0.92 24.04
CA ILE A 113 6.72 0.87 22.70
C ILE A 113 7.69 0.11 21.81
N VAL A 114 7.21 -0.98 21.21
CA VAL A 114 8.00 -1.82 20.31
C VAL A 114 7.57 -1.50 18.88
N ILE A 115 8.53 -1.08 18.05
CA ILE A 115 8.30 -0.84 16.63
C ILE A 115 8.27 -2.19 15.92
N ARG A 116 7.21 -2.43 15.18
CA ARG A 116 7.05 -3.58 14.29
C ARG A 116 7.16 -3.08 12.86
N PRO A 117 8.25 -3.38 12.16
CA PRO A 117 8.45 -2.94 10.78
C PRO A 117 7.32 -3.42 9.86
N GLY A 118 6.93 -2.57 8.93
CA GLY A 118 5.99 -2.93 7.88
C GLY A 118 6.51 -4.05 6.98
N GLU A 119 5.60 -4.77 6.37
CA GLU A 119 5.91 -5.85 5.43
C GLU A 119 5.69 -5.39 3.99
N ASP A 120 6.66 -5.68 3.14
CA ASP A 120 6.58 -5.45 1.69
C ASP A 120 5.85 -6.62 1.02
N LYS A 121 4.51 -6.65 1.14
CA LYS A 121 3.66 -7.78 0.71
C LYS A 121 3.82 -8.13 -0.76
N LYS A 122 3.94 -7.11 -1.62
CA LYS A 122 4.14 -7.37 -3.05
C LYS A 122 5.46 -8.11 -3.31
N CYS A 123 6.53 -7.73 -2.61
CA CYS A 123 7.83 -8.38 -2.75
C CYS A 123 7.81 -9.84 -2.30
N LEU A 124 7.04 -10.15 -1.24
CA LEU A 124 6.92 -11.49 -0.68
C LEU A 124 6.04 -12.42 -1.52
N ASP A 125 4.91 -11.91 -2.03
CA ASP A 125 3.84 -12.76 -2.56
C ASP A 125 3.63 -12.64 -4.08
N TYR A 126 3.98 -11.50 -4.69
CA TYR A 126 3.51 -11.18 -6.04
C TYR A 126 4.58 -10.71 -7.02
N CYS A 127 5.81 -10.42 -6.55
CA CYS A 127 6.83 -9.87 -7.43
C CYS A 127 7.55 -10.96 -8.23
N ALA A 128 7.31 -11.02 -9.53
CA ALA A 128 7.99 -11.96 -10.41
C ALA A 128 9.50 -11.69 -10.58
N ALA A 129 9.96 -10.46 -10.25
CA ALA A 129 11.35 -10.06 -10.36
C ALA A 129 12.13 -10.17 -9.02
N CYS A 130 11.53 -10.72 -7.96
CA CYS A 130 12.16 -10.73 -6.63
C CYS A 130 13.51 -11.45 -6.62
N GLU A 131 13.69 -12.51 -7.38
CA GLU A 131 14.95 -13.27 -7.46
C GLU A 131 16.11 -12.47 -8.01
N PHE A 132 15.83 -11.42 -8.79
CA PHE A 132 16.85 -10.54 -9.40
C PHE A 132 17.02 -9.22 -8.63
N CYS A 133 16.15 -8.93 -7.66
CA CYS A 133 16.11 -7.66 -6.95
C CYS A 133 17.09 -7.66 -5.76
N SER A 134 18.07 -6.74 -5.77
CA SER A 134 19.03 -6.54 -4.68
C SER A 134 18.33 -6.16 -3.37
N TYR A 135 17.35 -5.26 -3.43
CA TYR A 135 16.54 -4.88 -2.27
C TYR A 135 15.82 -6.07 -1.62
N TYR A 136 15.22 -6.94 -2.42
CA TYR A 136 14.55 -8.15 -1.91
C TYR A 136 15.52 -9.06 -1.15
N LYS A 137 16.68 -9.33 -1.74
CA LYS A 137 17.70 -10.21 -1.16
C LYS A 137 18.27 -9.66 0.15
N GLU A 138 18.48 -8.35 0.22
CA GLU A 138 19.16 -7.71 1.35
C GLU A 138 18.22 -7.30 2.48
N LYS A 139 16.99 -6.88 2.17
CA LYS A 139 16.07 -6.27 3.13
C LYS A 139 14.84 -7.11 3.43
N VAL A 140 14.27 -7.76 2.42
CA VAL A 140 12.98 -8.47 2.58
C VAL A 140 13.20 -9.87 3.12
N VAL A 141 14.07 -10.68 2.51
CA VAL A 141 14.36 -12.06 2.95
C VAL A 141 14.87 -12.12 4.38
N PRO A 142 15.91 -11.36 4.80
CA PRO A 142 16.39 -11.40 6.17
C PRO A 142 15.35 -10.99 7.21
N ASN A 143 14.40 -10.13 6.86
CA ASN A 143 13.32 -9.72 7.76
C ASN A 143 12.21 -10.77 7.85
N SER A 144 11.92 -11.49 6.77
CA SER A 144 10.93 -12.57 6.75
C SER A 144 11.36 -13.80 7.57
N GLU A 145 12.66 -14.08 7.65
CA GLU A 145 13.22 -15.18 8.43
C GLU A 145 13.28 -14.92 9.95
N ARG A 146 13.05 -13.68 10.39
CA ARG A 146 13.06 -13.28 11.80
C ARG A 146 11.73 -13.48 12.53
N LYS A 147 10.72 -13.99 11.86
CA LYS A 147 9.38 -14.30 12.41
C LYS A 147 9.29 -15.76 12.78
#